data_65f296d25d9707abf5fe9acdad77c83f
#
_entry.id   65f296d25d9707abf5fe9acdad77c83f
#
_cell.length_a   1.000
_cell.length_b   1.000
_cell.length_c   1.000
_cell.angle_alpha   90.00
_cell.angle_beta   90.00
_cell.angle_gamma   90.00
#
_symmetry.space_group_name_H-M   'P 1'
#
loop_
_entity.id
_entity.type
_entity.pdbx_description
1 polymer ?
#
loop_
_entity_poly.entity_id
_entity_poly.type
_entity_poly.pdbx_seq_one_letter_code
_entity_poly.pdbx_strand_id
1 'polypeptide(L)'
;MRSVTRHRPVATRLDGRGSDGREVRARSSFHGIMSVDELDQGDLMGLSEDRAAMRSRLGTWGAWVGALTAVPASIGRPTAAAVEAAGYTCLWYPEGMGVRESYSNGAVILGATKQIMVASGIANVWARDALASASASRTLNDSFDDRFLLGLGVSHPPQVDPRGTTYLKPVAKMREYLGQLNASEFNSPDIGQAAPLPVQTIIAALRPKMLEVARDLSLGAHPYLVPVEHTVRAREILGPDPLLIPEHKIIIEPDAEKARARARDAIGWYLGIENYKQNLLWLGYTEADIADGGSDRLIDALVAHGDAETVVAKLREHLDAGADQVAIQPLGDESDPTGITQLHVLAPLLH
;
A
#
# COMPACT_ATOMS: atom_id res chain seq x y z
N MET A 1 25.64 -8.96 -56.02
CA MET A 1 25.20 -10.37 -55.93
C MET A 1 25.84 -11.01 -54.71
N ARG A 2 25.12 -11.12 -53.61
CA ARG A 2 25.41 -12.05 -52.51
C ARG A 2 24.05 -12.53 -51.97
N SER A 3 23.87 -13.85 -52.01
CA SER A 3 22.71 -14.64 -51.68
C SER A 3 22.35 -14.56 -50.17
N VAL A 4 21.08 -14.29 -49.85
CA VAL A 4 20.54 -14.37 -48.50
C VAL A 4 19.82 -15.71 -48.40
N THR A 5 20.37 -16.63 -47.61
CA THR A 5 19.81 -17.93 -47.30
C THR A 5 18.78 -17.74 -46.17
N ARG A 6 17.52 -18.06 -46.44
CA ARG A 6 16.43 -18.11 -45.43
C ARG A 6 16.52 -19.43 -44.68
N HIS A 7 16.69 -19.38 -43.36
CA HIS A 7 16.45 -20.53 -42.47
C HIS A 7 14.98 -20.65 -42.14
N ARG A 8 14.40 -21.81 -42.42
CA ARG A 8 13.09 -22.26 -41.92
C ARG A 8 13.26 -22.84 -40.52
N PRO A 9 12.33 -22.60 -39.57
CA PRO A 9 12.33 -23.31 -38.27
C PRO A 9 11.83 -24.74 -38.49
N VAL A 10 12.54 -25.69 -37.89
CA VAL A 10 12.18 -27.10 -37.79
C VAL A 10 11.22 -27.24 -36.63
N ALA A 11 9.99 -27.68 -36.92
CA ALA A 11 9.04 -28.08 -35.89
C ALA A 11 9.36 -29.52 -35.41
N THR A 12 9.83 -29.66 -34.21
CA THR A 12 9.99 -30.96 -33.56
C THR A 12 8.69 -31.31 -32.84
N ARG A 13 7.94 -32.27 -33.33
CA ARG A 13 6.85 -32.96 -32.63
C ARG A 13 7.49 -33.87 -31.58
N LEU A 14 7.16 -33.66 -30.33
CA LEU A 14 7.37 -34.62 -29.25
C LEU A 14 6.02 -35.28 -28.96
N ASP A 15 5.80 -36.46 -29.47
CA ASP A 15 4.74 -37.39 -29.03
C ASP A 15 5.23 -38.07 -27.73
N GLY A 16 4.70 -37.64 -26.59
CA GLY A 16 4.90 -38.27 -25.30
C GLY A 16 3.55 -38.72 -24.75
N ARG A 17 3.16 -40.01 -24.93
CA ARG A 17 2.04 -40.60 -24.21
C ARG A 17 2.49 -40.96 -22.81
N GLY A 18 2.01 -40.21 -21.81
CA GLY A 18 2.02 -40.60 -20.40
C GLY A 18 0.81 -41.48 -20.09
N SER A 19 1.06 -42.63 -19.49
CA SER A 19 0.06 -43.56 -19.02
C SER A 19 -0.54 -43.12 -17.70
N ASP A 20 -1.48 -42.21 -17.69
CA ASP A 20 -2.49 -42.09 -16.65
C ASP A 20 -3.64 -41.20 -17.18
N GLY A 21 -4.84 -41.77 -17.26
CA GLY A 21 -5.98 -41.20 -17.95
C GLY A 21 -6.68 -40.06 -17.22
N ARG A 22 -5.99 -38.99 -16.89
CA ARG A 22 -6.57 -37.72 -16.48
C ARG A 22 -6.37 -36.68 -17.55
N GLU A 23 -7.44 -36.30 -18.23
CA GLU A 23 -7.48 -35.12 -19.11
C GLU A 23 -7.14 -33.88 -18.31
N VAL A 24 -5.93 -33.37 -18.50
CA VAL A 24 -5.59 -31.99 -18.10
C VAL A 24 -6.25 -31.07 -19.12
N ARG A 25 -7.43 -30.55 -18.77
CA ARG A 25 -8.05 -29.47 -19.56
C ARG A 25 -7.18 -28.22 -19.46
N ALA A 26 -6.41 -27.97 -20.50
CA ALA A 26 -5.81 -26.67 -20.73
C ALA A 26 -6.94 -25.62 -20.87
N ARG A 27 -7.18 -24.83 -19.86
CA ARG A 27 -8.04 -23.65 -19.96
C ARG A 27 -7.26 -22.56 -20.70
N SER A 28 -7.36 -22.52 -22.02
CA SER A 28 -7.01 -21.36 -22.82
C SER A 28 -8.26 -20.51 -22.97
N SER A 29 -8.31 -19.36 -22.31
CA SER A 29 -8.99 -18.17 -22.82
C SER A 29 -8.78 -16.99 -21.85
N PHE A 30 -7.90 -16.09 -22.26
CA PHE A 30 -7.90 -14.71 -21.77
C PHE A 30 -9.18 -14.03 -22.25
N HIS A 31 -10.25 -14.07 -21.49
CA HIS A 31 -11.41 -13.17 -21.62
C HIS A 31 -12.19 -13.18 -20.31
N GLY A 32 -12.25 -12.02 -19.69
CA GLY A 32 -13.19 -11.73 -18.60
C GLY A 32 -12.50 -11.24 -17.34
N ILE A 33 -12.72 -9.96 -17.04
CA ILE A 33 -12.51 -9.42 -15.69
C ILE A 33 -13.49 -10.16 -14.80
N MET A 34 -13.02 -11.01 -13.87
CA MET A 34 -13.89 -11.66 -12.89
C MET A 34 -14.64 -10.58 -12.10
N SER A 35 -15.97 -10.63 -12.14
CA SER A 35 -16.81 -9.84 -11.26
C SER A 35 -16.89 -10.52 -9.88
N VAL A 36 -17.23 -9.77 -8.83
CA VAL A 36 -17.43 -10.33 -7.47
C VAL A 36 -18.46 -11.46 -7.47
N ASP A 37 -19.43 -11.40 -8.38
CA ASP A 37 -20.47 -12.43 -8.58
C ASP A 37 -19.92 -13.76 -9.14
N GLU A 38 -18.63 -13.80 -9.53
CA GLU A 38 -17.94 -14.99 -10.06
C GLU A 38 -16.98 -15.64 -9.05
N LEU A 39 -16.75 -15.01 -7.88
CA LEU A 39 -15.99 -15.62 -6.78
C LEU A 39 -16.84 -16.71 -6.13
N ASP A 40 -16.31 -17.92 -6.04
CA ASP A 40 -16.99 -18.99 -5.33
C ASP A 40 -16.81 -18.85 -3.78
N GLN A 41 -17.57 -19.66 -3.02
CA GLN A 41 -17.48 -19.63 -1.55
C GLN A 41 -16.09 -20.01 -1.04
N GLY A 42 -15.32 -20.81 -1.77
CA GLY A 42 -13.96 -21.19 -1.43
C GLY A 42 -12.99 -20.03 -1.55
N ASP A 43 -13.12 -19.22 -2.61
CA ASP A 43 -12.31 -18.03 -2.82
C ASP A 43 -12.52 -16.98 -1.70
N LEU A 44 -13.77 -16.80 -1.28
CA LEU A 44 -14.13 -15.86 -0.19
C LEU A 44 -13.61 -16.35 1.18
N MET A 45 -13.66 -17.66 1.45
CA MET A 45 -13.10 -18.24 2.68
C MET A 45 -11.58 -18.09 2.72
N GLY A 46 -10.88 -18.37 1.61
CA GLY A 46 -9.43 -18.21 1.51
C GLY A 46 -9.00 -16.76 1.76
N LEU A 47 -9.73 -15.79 1.19
CA LEU A 47 -9.44 -14.37 1.42
C LEU A 47 -9.64 -13.95 2.88
N SER A 48 -10.63 -14.49 3.58
CA SER A 48 -10.87 -14.20 5.00
C SER A 48 -9.77 -14.78 5.90
N GLU A 49 -9.27 -15.99 5.60
CA GLU A 49 -8.13 -16.58 6.30
C GLU A 49 -6.85 -15.76 6.09
N ASP A 50 -6.59 -15.31 4.87
CA ASP A 50 -5.45 -14.45 4.54
C ASP A 50 -5.51 -13.11 5.29
N ARG A 51 -6.70 -12.50 5.41
CA ARG A 51 -6.94 -11.27 6.17
C ARG A 51 -6.65 -11.45 7.65
N ALA A 52 -7.12 -12.53 8.24
CA ALA A 52 -6.89 -12.85 9.65
C ALA A 52 -5.40 -13.09 9.94
N ALA A 53 -4.72 -13.84 9.08
CA ALA A 53 -3.29 -14.08 9.17
C ALA A 53 -2.48 -12.77 9.04
N MET A 54 -2.81 -11.95 8.04
CA MET A 54 -2.15 -10.66 7.82
C MET A 54 -2.39 -9.69 8.98
N ARG A 55 -3.61 -9.59 9.53
CA ARG A 55 -3.93 -8.78 10.72
C ARG A 55 -3.02 -9.12 11.88
N SER A 56 -2.83 -10.40 12.16
CA SER A 56 -1.94 -10.87 13.23
C SER A 56 -0.48 -10.46 13.01
N ARG A 57 0.00 -10.51 11.76
CA ARG A 57 1.40 -10.16 11.40
C ARG A 57 1.66 -8.66 11.43
N LEU A 58 0.71 -7.87 10.99
CA LEU A 58 0.82 -6.41 10.94
C LEU A 58 0.79 -5.77 12.32
N GLY A 59 0.09 -6.37 13.30
CA GLY A 59 -0.11 -5.78 14.61
C GLY A 59 -0.83 -4.43 14.55
N THR A 60 -0.81 -3.71 15.66
CA THR A 60 -1.61 -2.48 15.85
C THR A 60 -0.91 -1.21 15.36
N TRP A 61 0.43 -1.16 15.45
CA TRP A 61 1.19 0.06 15.21
C TRP A 61 2.24 -0.13 14.12
N GLY A 62 2.00 0.52 12.98
CA GLY A 62 2.97 0.63 11.89
C GLY A 62 3.65 2.00 11.86
N ALA A 63 4.85 2.08 11.32
CA ALA A 63 5.51 3.34 11.00
C ALA A 63 5.40 3.61 9.49
N TRP A 64 5.05 4.84 9.11
CA TRP A 64 5.01 5.26 7.71
C TRP A 64 6.06 6.34 7.47
N VAL A 65 7.19 5.97 6.83
CA VAL A 65 8.36 6.86 6.73
C VAL A 65 8.55 7.34 5.29
N GLY A 66 8.00 8.53 5.01
CA GLY A 66 8.04 9.14 3.67
C GLY A 66 9.43 9.38 3.13
N ALA A 67 10.36 9.78 3.98
CA ALA A 67 11.74 10.10 3.61
C ALA A 67 12.51 8.91 3.01
N LEU A 68 12.11 7.66 3.28
CA LEU A 68 12.79 6.46 2.76
C LEU A 68 12.81 6.37 1.23
N THR A 69 11.97 7.13 0.54
CA THR A 69 11.99 7.19 -0.93
C THR A 69 13.05 8.13 -1.49
N ALA A 70 13.53 9.09 -0.70
CA ALA A 70 14.40 10.17 -1.19
C ALA A 70 15.77 10.21 -0.54
N VAL A 71 15.88 9.83 0.75
CA VAL A 71 17.17 9.87 1.46
C VAL A 71 18.17 8.85 0.90
N PRO A 72 19.49 9.11 0.99
CA PRO A 72 20.52 8.14 0.63
C PRO A 72 20.36 6.83 1.41
N ALA A 73 20.75 5.70 0.82
CA ALA A 73 20.67 4.38 1.45
C ALA A 73 21.48 4.29 2.77
N SER A 74 22.52 5.11 2.90
CA SER A 74 23.29 5.26 4.14
C SER A 74 22.49 5.87 5.31
N ILE A 75 21.39 6.56 5.01
CA ILE A 75 20.42 7.07 5.98
C ILE A 75 19.21 6.12 6.06
N GLY A 76 18.65 5.73 4.93
CA GLY A 76 17.42 4.94 4.90
C GLY A 76 17.55 3.55 5.53
N ARG A 77 18.67 2.86 5.35
CA ARG A 77 18.89 1.54 5.97
C ARG A 77 18.96 1.58 7.50
N PRO A 78 19.78 2.46 8.12
CA PRO A 78 19.76 2.62 9.58
C PRO A 78 18.40 3.06 10.11
N THR A 79 17.67 3.94 9.39
CA THR A 79 16.31 4.35 9.76
C THR A 79 15.36 3.15 9.80
N ALA A 80 15.36 2.30 8.77
CA ALA A 80 14.52 1.10 8.74
C ALA A 80 14.83 0.14 9.91
N ALA A 81 16.11 -0.09 10.18
CA ALA A 81 16.54 -0.90 11.33
C ALA A 81 16.15 -0.27 12.67
N ALA A 82 16.19 1.05 12.79
CA ALA A 82 15.78 1.77 14.00
C ALA A 82 14.27 1.69 14.24
N VAL A 83 13.44 1.74 13.18
CA VAL A 83 11.99 1.52 13.27
C VAL A 83 11.68 0.10 13.79
N GLU A 84 12.37 -0.92 13.27
CA GLU A 84 12.25 -2.29 13.76
C GLU A 84 12.67 -2.41 15.23
N ALA A 85 13.82 -1.83 15.59
CA ALA A 85 14.34 -1.85 16.97
C ALA A 85 13.43 -1.10 17.96
N ALA A 86 12.66 -0.12 17.50
CA ALA A 86 11.66 0.58 18.31
C ALA A 86 10.38 -0.23 18.56
N GLY A 87 10.22 -1.42 17.93
CA GLY A 87 9.11 -2.33 18.17
C GLY A 87 7.91 -2.13 17.25
N TYR A 88 8.00 -1.28 16.21
CA TYR A 88 6.95 -1.22 15.18
C TYR A 88 6.87 -2.53 14.41
N THR A 89 5.67 -2.94 14.07
CA THR A 89 5.41 -4.25 13.44
C THR A 89 5.36 -4.20 11.93
N CYS A 90 5.14 -3.01 11.36
CA CYS A 90 5.14 -2.78 9.91
C CYS A 90 5.79 -1.43 9.56
N LEU A 91 6.63 -1.42 8.53
CA LEU A 91 7.24 -0.22 7.97
C LEU A 91 6.67 0.05 6.58
N TRP A 92 5.92 1.14 6.47
CA TRP A 92 5.33 1.64 5.24
C TRP A 92 6.23 2.69 4.59
N TYR A 93 6.27 2.69 3.27
CA TYR A 93 6.99 3.70 2.49
C TYR A 93 6.25 4.01 1.18
N PRO A 94 6.25 5.28 0.71
CA PRO A 94 5.55 5.66 -0.52
C PRO A 94 6.35 5.36 -1.79
N GLU A 95 5.69 5.51 -2.93
CA GLU A 95 6.30 5.71 -4.23
C GLU A 95 5.90 7.07 -4.78
N GLY A 96 6.85 7.79 -5.38
CA GLY A 96 6.63 9.04 -6.09
C GLY A 96 7.31 9.07 -7.46
N MET A 97 7.11 10.14 -8.19
CA MET A 97 7.83 10.37 -9.45
C MET A 97 9.21 10.98 -9.16
N GLY A 98 10.25 10.45 -9.80
CA GLY A 98 11.61 10.96 -9.65
C GLY A 98 12.32 10.59 -8.35
N VAL A 99 11.73 9.71 -7.55
CA VAL A 99 12.33 9.12 -6.34
C VAL A 99 12.57 7.62 -6.53
N ARG A 100 12.88 6.87 -5.47
CA ARG A 100 13.18 5.44 -5.55
C ARG A 100 11.98 4.66 -6.07
N GLU A 101 12.25 3.68 -6.94
CA GLU A 101 11.27 2.74 -7.43
C GLU A 101 10.80 1.81 -6.29
N SER A 102 9.51 1.53 -6.26
CA SER A 102 8.86 0.91 -5.10
C SER A 102 9.44 -0.45 -4.70
N TYR A 103 9.51 -1.40 -5.62
CA TYR A 103 9.97 -2.77 -5.27
C TYR A 103 11.46 -2.84 -4.98
N SER A 104 12.27 -2.11 -5.73
CA SER A 104 13.72 -2.00 -5.47
C SER A 104 13.99 -1.36 -4.11
N ASN A 105 13.20 -0.35 -3.74
CA ASN A 105 13.30 0.26 -2.40
C ASN A 105 12.82 -0.70 -1.31
N GLY A 106 11.74 -1.45 -1.56
CA GLY A 106 11.28 -2.53 -0.69
C GLY A 106 12.38 -3.54 -0.39
N ALA A 107 13.11 -4.00 -1.42
CA ALA A 107 14.26 -4.89 -1.25
C ALA A 107 15.36 -4.29 -0.37
N VAL A 108 15.66 -2.99 -0.54
CA VAL A 108 16.68 -2.28 0.28
C VAL A 108 16.25 -2.22 1.75
N ILE A 109 14.96 -1.95 2.02
CA ILE A 109 14.39 -1.88 3.37
C ILE A 109 14.34 -3.27 4.02
N LEU A 110 13.83 -4.27 3.29
CA LEU A 110 13.78 -5.67 3.75
C LEU A 110 15.18 -6.22 4.08
N GLY A 111 16.17 -5.91 3.24
CA GLY A 111 17.57 -6.30 3.48
C GLY A 111 18.25 -5.54 4.63
N ALA A 112 17.65 -4.47 5.15
CA ALA A 112 18.13 -3.74 6.32
C ALA A 112 17.43 -4.13 7.62
N THR A 113 16.39 -4.97 7.56
CA THR A 113 15.54 -5.41 8.66
C THR A 113 15.47 -6.92 8.73
N LYS A 114 14.98 -7.49 9.83
CA LYS A 114 15.00 -8.95 10.07
C LYS A 114 13.63 -9.58 10.26
N GLN A 115 12.68 -8.88 10.86
CA GLN A 115 11.39 -9.43 11.30
C GLN A 115 10.21 -8.54 10.91
N ILE A 116 10.40 -7.22 10.86
CA ILE A 116 9.33 -6.27 10.58
C ILE A 116 8.74 -6.51 9.19
N MET A 117 7.42 -6.42 9.09
CA MET A 117 6.74 -6.36 7.79
C MET A 117 7.12 -5.07 7.06
N VAL A 118 7.25 -5.13 5.75
CA VAL A 118 7.53 -3.96 4.91
C VAL A 118 6.42 -3.82 3.87
N ALA A 119 5.82 -2.66 3.79
CA ALA A 119 4.69 -2.43 2.91
C ALA A 119 4.85 -1.18 2.04
N SER A 120 4.49 -1.27 0.77
CA SER A 120 4.37 -0.06 -0.05
C SER A 120 3.09 0.71 0.29
N GLY A 121 3.21 2.00 0.55
CA GLY A 121 2.08 2.91 0.84
C GLY A 121 2.07 4.13 -0.08
N ILE A 122 1.89 3.99 -1.37
CA ILE A 122 1.54 2.83 -2.20
C ILE A 122 2.40 2.74 -3.46
N ALA A 123 2.54 1.55 -4.05
CA ALA A 123 3.08 1.39 -5.39
C ALA A 123 2.04 1.80 -6.46
N ASN A 124 2.49 2.55 -7.46
CA ASN A 124 1.61 3.15 -8.47
C ASN A 124 1.27 2.14 -9.59
N VAL A 125 -0.01 1.82 -9.77
CA VAL A 125 -0.50 0.89 -10.81
C VAL A 125 -0.28 1.38 -12.26
N TRP A 126 0.04 2.65 -12.45
CA TRP A 126 0.36 3.22 -13.77
C TRP A 126 1.86 3.16 -14.10
N ALA A 127 2.70 2.83 -13.13
CA ALA A 127 4.14 2.79 -13.32
C ALA A 127 4.64 1.47 -13.93
N ARG A 128 3.87 0.40 -13.78
CA ARG A 128 4.20 -0.96 -14.26
C ARG A 128 2.95 -1.81 -14.44
N ASP A 129 3.02 -2.86 -15.25
CA ASP A 129 1.91 -3.79 -15.43
C ASP A 129 1.70 -4.72 -14.21
N ALA A 130 0.53 -5.37 -14.17
CA ALA A 130 0.15 -6.22 -13.06
C ALA A 130 1.01 -7.48 -12.94
N LEU A 131 1.45 -8.05 -14.07
CA LEU A 131 2.28 -9.27 -14.07
C LEU A 131 3.68 -8.97 -13.53
N ALA A 132 4.28 -7.83 -13.93
CA ALA A 132 5.55 -7.39 -13.38
C ALA A 132 5.45 -7.15 -11.87
N SER A 133 4.35 -6.56 -11.39
CA SER A 133 4.09 -6.35 -9.96
C SER A 133 3.93 -7.66 -9.19
N ALA A 134 3.20 -8.62 -9.75
CA ALA A 134 3.05 -9.94 -9.15
C ALA A 134 4.40 -10.66 -9.03
N SER A 135 5.19 -10.65 -10.09
CA SER A 135 6.52 -11.26 -10.10
C SER A 135 7.47 -10.62 -9.09
N ALA A 136 7.47 -9.27 -9.00
CA ALA A 136 8.29 -8.55 -8.03
C ALA A 136 7.87 -8.84 -6.58
N SER A 137 6.56 -8.84 -6.30
CA SER A 137 6.06 -9.18 -4.96
C SER A 137 6.44 -10.60 -4.53
N ARG A 138 6.30 -11.59 -5.42
CA ARG A 138 6.72 -12.97 -5.16
C ARG A 138 8.21 -13.08 -4.91
N THR A 139 9.03 -12.38 -5.73
CA THR A 139 10.48 -12.35 -5.54
C THR A 139 10.87 -11.79 -4.19
N LEU A 140 10.23 -10.70 -3.74
CA LEU A 140 10.51 -10.12 -2.43
C LEU A 140 10.08 -11.05 -1.29
N ASN A 141 8.92 -11.69 -1.40
CA ASN A 141 8.42 -12.59 -0.37
C ASN A 141 9.24 -13.87 -0.26
N ASP A 142 9.63 -14.46 -1.39
CA ASP A 142 10.55 -15.62 -1.43
C ASP A 142 11.92 -15.28 -0.84
N SER A 143 12.45 -14.09 -1.13
CA SER A 143 13.80 -13.67 -0.70
C SER A 143 13.88 -13.20 0.75
N PHE A 144 12.75 -12.82 1.37
CA PHE A 144 12.70 -12.15 2.67
C PHE A 144 11.61 -12.71 3.60
N ASP A 145 11.40 -14.01 3.61
CA ASP A 145 10.54 -14.73 4.58
C ASP A 145 9.09 -14.19 4.60
N ASP A 146 8.51 -13.94 3.42
CA ASP A 146 7.14 -13.46 3.22
C ASP A 146 6.81 -12.13 3.94
N ARG A 147 7.82 -11.26 4.14
CA ARG A 147 7.68 -9.99 4.88
C ARG A 147 7.25 -8.79 4.03
N PHE A 148 6.89 -8.97 2.78
CA PHE A 148 6.46 -7.87 1.90
C PHE A 148 4.95 -7.87 1.68
N LEU A 149 4.28 -6.76 2.03
CA LEU A 149 2.88 -6.50 1.70
C LEU A 149 2.81 -5.49 0.54
N LEU A 150 2.17 -5.88 -0.56
CA LEU A 150 2.01 -5.02 -1.72
C LEU A 150 0.83 -4.06 -1.55
N GLY A 151 1.12 -2.83 -1.16
CA GLY A 151 0.14 -1.74 -1.19
C GLY A 151 0.09 -1.08 -2.57
N LEU A 152 -1.08 -1.03 -3.18
CA LEU A 152 -1.31 -0.50 -4.53
C LEU A 152 -2.20 0.74 -4.51
N GLY A 153 -1.97 1.66 -5.45
CA GLY A 153 -2.81 2.84 -5.60
C GLY A 153 -2.83 3.39 -7.03
N VAL A 154 -3.91 4.09 -7.33
CA VAL A 154 -4.09 4.73 -8.64
C VAL A 154 -3.39 6.09 -8.74
N SER A 155 -2.79 6.58 -7.65
CA SER A 155 -2.10 7.86 -7.61
C SER A 155 -3.00 9.05 -8.05
N HIS A 156 -2.42 10.06 -8.66
CA HIS A 156 -3.09 11.32 -9.03
C HIS A 156 -2.57 11.82 -10.39
N PRO A 157 -3.33 12.63 -11.15
CA PRO A 157 -2.92 13.11 -12.46
C PRO A 157 -1.49 13.67 -12.50
N PRO A 158 -1.04 14.54 -11.56
CA PRO A 158 0.33 15.07 -11.57
C PRO A 158 1.45 14.03 -11.46
N GLN A 159 1.15 12.83 -10.96
CA GLN A 159 2.11 11.71 -10.82
C GLN A 159 1.99 10.67 -11.95
N VAL A 160 0.94 10.77 -12.79
CA VAL A 160 0.62 9.80 -13.85
C VAL A 160 0.85 10.40 -15.23
N ASP A 161 0.29 11.58 -15.52
CA ASP A 161 0.33 12.21 -16.84
C ASP A 161 1.78 12.42 -17.37
N PRO A 162 2.77 12.85 -16.56
CA PRO A 162 4.15 12.97 -17.03
C PRO A 162 4.82 11.65 -17.41
N ARG A 163 4.21 10.50 -17.07
CA ARG A 163 4.66 9.16 -17.49
C ARG A 163 4.24 8.79 -18.93
N GLY A 164 3.53 9.68 -19.63
CA GLY A 164 2.97 9.41 -20.95
C GLY A 164 1.70 8.58 -20.94
N THR A 165 1.06 8.46 -19.77
CA THR A 165 -0.21 7.73 -19.57
C THR A 165 -1.26 8.71 -19.09
N THR A 166 -2.49 8.61 -19.61
CA THR A 166 -3.60 9.47 -19.18
C THR A 166 -4.29 8.90 -17.96
N TYR A 167 -4.45 9.71 -16.91
CA TYR A 167 -5.20 9.33 -15.72
C TYR A 167 -6.70 9.27 -16.01
N LEU A 168 -7.24 8.07 -16.23
CA LEU A 168 -8.65 7.86 -16.57
C LEU A 168 -9.25 6.70 -15.76
N LYS A 169 -10.54 6.88 -15.36
CA LYS A 169 -11.36 5.84 -14.73
C LYS A 169 -10.63 5.05 -13.63
N PRO A 170 -10.12 5.70 -12.56
CA PRO A 170 -9.24 5.09 -11.58
C PRO A 170 -9.82 3.83 -10.91
N VAL A 171 -11.12 3.79 -10.64
CA VAL A 171 -11.79 2.61 -10.05
C VAL A 171 -11.78 1.42 -11.01
N ALA A 172 -12.08 1.65 -12.29
CA ALA A 172 -12.03 0.59 -13.32
C ALA A 172 -10.60 0.10 -13.53
N LYS A 173 -9.61 1.05 -13.54
CA LYS A 173 -8.19 0.70 -13.64
C LYS A 173 -7.72 -0.18 -12.48
N MET A 174 -8.12 0.12 -11.25
CA MET A 174 -7.78 -0.70 -10.08
C MET A 174 -8.40 -2.10 -10.18
N ARG A 175 -9.69 -2.21 -10.56
CA ARG A 175 -10.34 -3.52 -10.74
C ARG A 175 -9.65 -4.36 -11.82
N GLU A 176 -9.34 -3.77 -12.97
CA GLU A 176 -8.60 -4.43 -14.05
C GLU A 176 -7.24 -4.95 -13.56
N TYR A 177 -6.50 -4.07 -12.88
CA TYR A 177 -5.16 -4.37 -12.40
C TYR A 177 -5.15 -5.50 -11.37
N LEU A 178 -6.05 -5.47 -10.39
CA LEU A 178 -6.20 -6.53 -9.40
C LEU A 178 -6.66 -7.84 -10.03
N GLY A 179 -7.58 -7.80 -11.00
CA GLY A 179 -8.00 -8.99 -11.73
C GLY A 179 -6.85 -9.66 -12.46
N GLN A 180 -6.00 -8.89 -13.17
CA GLN A 180 -4.80 -9.42 -13.84
C GLN A 180 -3.76 -9.92 -12.83
N LEU A 181 -3.57 -9.24 -11.72
CA LEU A 181 -2.61 -9.61 -10.68
C LEU A 181 -3.02 -10.91 -10.00
N ASN A 182 -4.29 -11.05 -9.61
CA ASN A 182 -4.81 -12.24 -8.94
C ASN A 182 -4.87 -13.46 -9.87
N ALA A 183 -5.09 -13.25 -11.17
CA ALA A 183 -5.04 -14.29 -12.18
C ALA A 183 -3.61 -14.65 -12.64
N SER A 184 -2.58 -13.98 -12.13
CA SER A 184 -1.20 -14.20 -12.56
C SER A 184 -0.66 -15.53 -12.06
N GLU A 185 -0.20 -16.37 -12.99
CA GLU A 185 0.48 -17.63 -12.69
C GLU A 185 1.99 -17.40 -12.51
N PHE A 186 2.61 -18.26 -11.71
CA PHE A 186 4.05 -18.30 -11.54
C PHE A 186 4.63 -19.50 -12.28
N ASN A 187 5.28 -19.26 -13.42
CA ASN A 187 5.91 -20.30 -14.22
C ASN A 187 7.31 -20.62 -13.69
N SER A 188 7.41 -21.45 -12.69
CA SER A 188 8.68 -22.03 -12.23
C SER A 188 8.83 -23.46 -12.77
N PRO A 189 10.05 -23.88 -13.15
CA PRO A 189 10.31 -25.31 -13.39
C PRO A 189 9.98 -26.09 -12.11
N ASP A 190 9.43 -27.29 -12.27
CA ASP A 190 9.22 -28.19 -11.15
C ASP A 190 10.57 -28.72 -10.66
N ILE A 191 11.13 -28.03 -9.67
CA ILE A 191 12.37 -28.40 -9.00
C ILE A 191 12.12 -28.87 -7.56
N GLY A 192 10.90 -29.36 -7.28
CA GLY A 192 10.49 -29.87 -5.97
C GLY A 192 10.27 -28.78 -4.92
N GLN A 193 9.95 -27.57 -5.34
CA GLN A 193 9.66 -26.46 -4.45
C GLN A 193 8.19 -26.36 -4.05
N ALA A 194 7.94 -25.70 -2.93
CA ALA A 194 6.60 -25.31 -2.52
C ALA A 194 5.91 -24.45 -3.58
N ALA A 195 4.59 -24.45 -3.61
CA ALA A 195 3.81 -23.55 -4.45
C ALA A 195 4.23 -22.09 -4.20
N PRO A 196 4.27 -21.25 -5.25
CA PRO A 196 4.63 -19.84 -5.08
C PRO A 196 3.65 -19.15 -4.13
N LEU A 197 4.17 -18.26 -3.28
CA LEU A 197 3.38 -17.50 -2.34
C LEU A 197 2.32 -16.65 -3.07
N PRO A 198 1.08 -16.56 -2.56
CA PRO A 198 0.05 -15.70 -3.13
C PRO A 198 0.49 -14.24 -3.08
N VAL A 199 0.03 -13.44 -4.03
CA VAL A 199 0.31 -11.99 -4.01
C VAL A 199 -0.70 -11.33 -3.08
N GLN A 200 -0.26 -11.03 -1.87
CA GLN A 200 -1.08 -10.36 -0.87
C GLN A 200 -1.09 -8.85 -1.12
N THR A 201 -2.28 -8.28 -1.31
CA THR A 201 -2.43 -6.86 -1.66
C THR A 201 -3.34 -6.12 -0.71
N ILE A 202 -3.00 -4.85 -0.46
CA ILE A 202 -3.87 -3.85 0.14
C ILE A 202 -3.93 -2.64 -0.78
N ILE A 203 -5.05 -1.89 -0.83
CA ILE A 203 -5.15 -0.77 -1.76
C ILE A 203 -5.43 0.56 -1.08
N ALA A 204 -4.88 1.64 -1.65
CA ALA A 204 -5.26 2.99 -1.27
C ALA A 204 -6.73 3.25 -1.66
N ALA A 205 -7.56 3.57 -0.68
CA ALA A 205 -8.98 3.80 -0.89
C ALA A 205 -9.50 4.90 0.04
N LEU A 206 -10.13 5.93 -0.54
CA LEU A 206 -10.66 7.06 0.21
C LEU A 206 -12.20 7.13 0.18
N ARG A 207 -12.83 6.84 -0.95
CA ARG A 207 -14.27 7.04 -1.15
C ARG A 207 -14.99 5.73 -1.45
N PRO A 208 -16.34 5.67 -1.29
CA PRO A 208 -17.09 4.40 -1.27
C PRO A 208 -16.73 3.43 -2.38
N LYS A 209 -16.71 3.83 -3.65
CA LYS A 209 -16.44 2.94 -4.78
C LYS A 209 -15.06 2.28 -4.74
N MET A 210 -14.04 2.96 -4.20
CA MET A 210 -12.71 2.37 -4.07
C MET A 210 -12.61 1.51 -2.81
N LEU A 211 -13.32 1.88 -1.73
CA LEU A 211 -13.46 1.05 -0.52
C LEU A 211 -14.17 -0.27 -0.84
N GLU A 212 -15.20 -0.26 -1.69
CA GLU A 212 -15.83 -1.48 -2.21
C GLU A 212 -14.83 -2.36 -2.98
N VAL A 213 -13.99 -1.77 -3.84
CA VAL A 213 -12.92 -2.53 -4.52
C VAL A 213 -11.96 -3.15 -3.52
N ALA A 214 -11.57 -2.40 -2.48
CA ALA A 214 -10.69 -2.90 -1.43
C ALA A 214 -11.31 -4.10 -0.70
N ARG A 215 -12.60 -3.99 -0.34
CA ARG A 215 -13.35 -5.07 0.29
C ARG A 215 -13.40 -6.34 -0.57
N ASP A 216 -13.70 -6.16 -1.86
CA ASP A 216 -14.05 -7.25 -2.76
C ASP A 216 -12.82 -7.96 -3.34
N LEU A 217 -11.71 -7.25 -3.61
CA LEU A 217 -10.62 -7.76 -4.44
C LEU A 217 -9.23 -7.70 -3.79
N SER A 218 -9.13 -7.32 -2.51
CA SER A 218 -7.85 -7.23 -1.79
C SER A 218 -8.00 -7.57 -0.31
N LEU A 219 -6.89 -7.57 0.43
CA LEU A 219 -6.94 -7.76 1.87
C LEU A 219 -7.67 -6.63 2.59
N GLY A 220 -7.71 -5.42 2.02
CA GLY A 220 -8.38 -4.28 2.63
C GLY A 220 -7.91 -2.93 2.11
N ALA A 221 -8.11 -1.89 2.90
CA ALA A 221 -7.86 -0.49 2.55
C ALA A 221 -6.74 0.13 3.39
N HIS A 222 -5.87 0.90 2.70
CA HIS A 222 -4.87 1.79 3.30
C HIS A 222 -5.19 3.25 2.91
N PRO A 223 -6.14 3.91 3.60
CA PRO A 223 -6.45 5.31 3.35
C PRO A 223 -5.32 6.22 3.84
N TYR A 224 -5.04 7.27 3.08
CA TYR A 224 -3.97 8.22 3.33
C TYR A 224 -4.51 9.63 3.52
N LEU A 225 -3.95 10.37 4.48
CA LEU A 225 -4.36 11.73 4.83
C LEU A 225 -5.86 11.79 5.18
N VAL A 226 -6.24 11.08 6.23
CA VAL A 226 -7.65 10.94 6.64
C VAL A 226 -7.83 11.24 8.13
N PRO A 227 -8.93 11.92 8.49
CA PRO A 227 -9.33 12.10 9.88
C PRO A 227 -10.03 10.83 10.40
N VAL A 228 -10.28 10.77 11.72
CA VAL A 228 -10.94 9.61 12.38
C VAL A 228 -12.33 9.34 11.83
N GLU A 229 -13.09 10.37 11.44
CA GLU A 229 -14.41 10.25 10.83
C GLU A 229 -14.39 9.45 9.53
N HIS A 230 -13.28 9.49 8.81
CA HIS A 230 -13.09 8.64 7.64
C HIS A 230 -12.98 7.17 8.04
N THR A 231 -12.26 6.86 9.10
CA THR A 231 -12.09 5.48 9.60
C THR A 231 -13.44 4.87 9.97
N VAL A 232 -14.31 5.62 10.65
CA VAL A 232 -15.68 5.18 10.96
C VAL A 232 -16.44 4.82 9.67
N ARG A 233 -16.50 5.75 8.70
CA ARG A 233 -17.23 5.53 7.44
C ARG A 233 -16.61 4.42 6.58
N ALA A 234 -15.28 4.33 6.57
CA ALA A 234 -14.58 3.27 5.83
C ALA A 234 -14.89 1.89 6.40
N ARG A 235 -14.93 1.76 7.74
CA ARG A 235 -15.28 0.51 8.41
C ARG A 235 -16.72 0.09 8.12
N GLU A 236 -17.67 1.04 8.08
CA GLU A 236 -19.07 0.76 7.69
C GLU A 236 -19.16 0.18 6.28
N ILE A 237 -18.38 0.70 5.32
CA ILE A 237 -18.38 0.24 3.92
C ILE A 237 -17.65 -1.09 3.75
N LEU A 238 -16.51 -1.24 4.41
CA LEU A 238 -15.69 -2.46 4.34
C LEU A 238 -16.36 -3.66 5.03
N GLY A 239 -17.12 -3.41 6.09
CA GLY A 239 -17.56 -4.47 7.01
C GLY A 239 -16.42 -4.89 7.96
N PRO A 240 -16.61 -5.94 8.79
CA PRO A 240 -15.68 -6.29 9.87
C PRO A 240 -14.43 -7.05 9.44
N ASP A 241 -14.46 -7.76 8.30
CA ASP A 241 -13.41 -8.70 7.91
C ASP A 241 -12.22 -8.03 7.18
N PRO A 242 -12.39 -7.15 6.17
CA PRO A 242 -11.29 -6.51 5.47
C PRO A 242 -10.43 -5.63 6.38
N LEU A 243 -9.13 -5.62 6.15
CA LEU A 243 -8.20 -4.77 6.87
C LEU A 243 -8.47 -3.29 6.59
N LEU A 244 -8.38 -2.47 7.64
CA LEU A 244 -8.44 -1.02 7.56
C LEU A 244 -7.22 -0.42 8.26
N ILE A 245 -6.33 0.18 7.47
CA ILE A 245 -5.03 0.67 7.94
C ILE A 245 -4.89 2.14 7.53
N PRO A 246 -5.49 3.09 8.26
CA PRO A 246 -5.28 4.51 7.99
C PRO A 246 -3.83 4.93 8.22
N GLU A 247 -3.31 5.75 7.35
CA GLU A 247 -2.13 6.56 7.66
C GLU A 247 -2.57 7.78 8.46
N HIS A 248 -1.80 8.14 9.52
CA HIS A 248 -2.02 9.36 10.27
C HIS A 248 -0.71 10.09 10.58
N LYS A 249 -0.67 11.38 10.24
CA LYS A 249 0.51 12.22 10.44
C LYS A 249 0.63 12.67 11.87
N ILE A 250 1.88 12.83 12.32
CA ILE A 250 2.18 13.31 13.67
C ILE A 250 3.24 14.42 13.68
N ILE A 251 3.13 15.31 14.67
CA ILE A 251 4.15 16.28 15.05
C ILE A 251 4.21 16.33 16.58
N ILE A 252 5.32 15.92 17.19
CA ILE A 252 5.53 16.11 18.63
C ILE A 252 6.01 17.56 18.84
N GLU A 253 5.07 18.46 19.07
CA GLU A 253 5.27 19.88 19.33
C GLU A 253 4.09 20.39 20.19
N PRO A 254 4.35 20.75 21.46
CA PRO A 254 3.31 21.23 22.37
C PRO A 254 2.73 22.60 22.00
N ASP A 255 3.48 23.43 21.27
CA ASP A 255 2.99 24.70 20.76
C ASP A 255 2.09 24.46 19.54
N ALA A 256 0.79 24.58 19.72
CA ALA A 256 -0.20 24.29 18.71
C ALA A 256 -0.08 25.19 17.46
N GLU A 257 0.32 26.44 17.59
CA GLU A 257 0.49 27.35 16.45
C GLU A 257 1.67 26.90 15.57
N LYS A 258 2.80 26.54 16.20
CA LYS A 258 3.96 25.99 15.49
C LYS A 258 3.64 24.65 14.84
N ALA A 259 2.96 23.76 15.56
CA ALA A 259 2.56 22.47 15.04
C ALA A 259 1.65 22.62 13.80
N ARG A 260 0.61 23.47 13.88
CA ARG A 260 -0.29 23.74 12.76
C ARG A 260 0.42 24.40 11.58
N ALA A 261 1.35 25.32 11.81
CA ALA A 261 2.15 25.92 10.73
C ALA A 261 2.95 24.85 9.97
N ARG A 262 3.69 23.98 10.68
CA ARG A 262 4.43 22.85 10.09
C ARG A 262 3.48 21.87 9.37
N ALA A 263 2.33 21.60 9.96
CA ALA A 263 1.34 20.73 9.34
C ALA A 263 0.83 21.31 8.01
N ARG A 264 0.49 22.62 7.95
CA ARG A 264 0.06 23.28 6.71
C ARG A 264 1.13 23.22 5.62
N ASP A 265 2.37 23.47 5.98
CA ASP A 265 3.50 23.37 5.04
C ASP A 265 3.62 21.94 4.45
N ALA A 266 3.44 20.92 5.28
CA ALA A 266 3.57 19.52 4.88
C ALA A 266 2.38 18.99 4.06
N ILE A 267 1.14 19.42 4.39
CA ILE A 267 -0.07 18.84 3.76
C ILE A 267 -0.77 19.78 2.78
N GLY A 268 -0.41 21.06 2.72
CA GLY A 268 -1.09 22.06 1.89
C GLY A 268 -1.18 21.66 0.40
N TRP A 269 -0.13 21.05 -0.13
CA TRP A 269 -0.15 20.53 -1.51
C TRP A 269 -1.27 19.49 -1.75
N TYR A 270 -1.51 18.62 -0.77
CA TYR A 270 -2.55 17.58 -0.90
C TYR A 270 -3.97 18.18 -0.91
N LEU A 271 -4.20 19.28 -0.18
CA LEU A 271 -5.50 19.95 -0.15
C LEU A 271 -5.88 20.55 -1.51
N GLY A 272 -4.89 20.81 -2.39
CA GLY A 272 -5.08 21.21 -3.78
C GLY A 272 -5.41 20.05 -4.73
N ILE A 273 -5.29 18.79 -4.30
CA ILE A 273 -5.57 17.62 -5.14
C ILE A 273 -7.06 17.25 -5.04
N GLU A 274 -7.75 17.23 -6.17
CA GLU A 274 -9.19 17.00 -6.26
C GLU A 274 -9.67 15.76 -5.49
N ASN A 275 -8.91 14.67 -5.53
CA ASN A 275 -9.31 13.43 -4.84
C ASN A 275 -9.38 13.59 -3.31
N TYR A 276 -8.42 14.31 -2.69
CA TYR A 276 -8.44 14.61 -1.26
C TYR A 276 -9.51 15.63 -0.91
N LYS A 277 -9.64 16.69 -1.71
CA LYS A 277 -10.68 17.68 -1.55
C LYS A 277 -12.07 17.05 -1.55
N GLN A 278 -12.37 16.21 -2.53
CA GLN A 278 -13.66 15.50 -2.62
C GLN A 278 -13.87 14.50 -1.46
N ASN A 279 -12.81 13.92 -0.92
CA ASN A 279 -12.89 13.09 0.27
C ASN A 279 -13.28 13.91 1.51
N LEU A 280 -12.66 15.07 1.71
CA LEU A 280 -12.96 15.96 2.83
C LEU A 280 -14.40 16.52 2.75
N LEU A 281 -14.84 16.93 1.56
CA LEU A 281 -16.22 17.36 1.33
C LEU A 281 -17.24 16.24 1.63
N TRP A 282 -16.92 14.99 1.22
CA TRP A 282 -17.75 13.82 1.54
C TRP A 282 -17.84 13.57 3.04
N LEU A 283 -16.78 13.88 3.79
CA LEU A 283 -16.75 13.76 5.27
C LEU A 283 -17.50 14.90 5.98
N GLY A 284 -17.87 15.97 5.27
CA GLY A 284 -18.62 17.11 5.82
C GLY A 284 -17.75 18.32 6.17
N TYR A 285 -16.49 18.34 5.74
CA TYR A 285 -15.68 19.57 5.72
C TYR A 285 -16.17 20.48 4.61
N THR A 286 -16.02 21.78 4.79
CA THR A 286 -16.45 22.78 3.83
C THR A 286 -15.28 23.25 2.95
N GLU A 287 -15.60 23.96 1.84
CA GLU A 287 -14.59 24.63 1.03
C GLU A 287 -13.75 25.62 1.87
N ALA A 288 -14.39 26.29 2.85
CA ALA A 288 -13.68 27.18 3.77
C ALA A 288 -12.72 26.45 4.72
N ASP A 289 -13.04 25.21 5.10
CA ASP A 289 -12.11 24.38 5.89
C ASP A 289 -10.88 23.97 5.08
N ILE A 290 -11.00 23.86 3.75
CA ILE A 290 -9.95 23.39 2.85
C ILE A 290 -9.09 24.53 2.31
N ALA A 291 -9.67 25.74 2.21
CA ALA A 291 -8.99 26.92 1.69
C ALA A 291 -7.78 27.32 2.52
N ASP A 292 -6.88 28.12 1.92
CA ASP A 292 -5.74 28.77 2.57
C ASP A 292 -4.82 27.81 3.39
N GLY A 293 -4.67 26.58 2.89
CA GLY A 293 -3.84 25.57 3.55
C GLY A 293 -4.52 24.82 4.69
N GLY A 294 -5.81 25.04 4.88
CA GLY A 294 -6.64 24.32 5.84
C GLY A 294 -6.97 25.11 7.11
N SER A 295 -8.23 25.06 7.56
CA SER A 295 -8.64 25.58 8.86
C SER A 295 -7.93 24.83 10.01
N ASP A 296 -7.81 25.47 11.19
CA ASP A 296 -7.26 24.79 12.36
C ASP A 296 -7.98 23.47 12.67
N ARG A 297 -9.32 23.48 12.55
CA ARG A 297 -10.16 22.27 12.71
C ARG A 297 -9.73 21.15 11.78
N LEU A 298 -9.48 21.44 10.49
CA LEU A 298 -9.06 20.45 9.52
C LEU A 298 -7.63 19.97 9.79
N ILE A 299 -6.73 20.87 10.10
CA ILE A 299 -5.34 20.54 10.42
C ILE A 299 -5.27 19.62 11.64
N ASP A 300 -5.98 19.94 12.74
CA ASP A 300 -6.02 19.15 13.97
C ASP A 300 -6.69 17.78 13.76
N ALA A 301 -7.53 17.65 12.75
CA ALA A 301 -8.12 16.36 12.38
C ALA A 301 -7.19 15.47 11.53
N LEU A 302 -6.30 16.08 10.72
CA LEU A 302 -5.43 15.36 9.78
C LEU A 302 -4.02 15.11 10.33
N VAL A 303 -3.59 15.89 11.34
CA VAL A 303 -2.24 15.80 11.93
C VAL A 303 -2.37 15.82 13.45
N ALA A 304 -2.04 14.71 14.10
CA ALA A 304 -1.97 14.66 15.55
C ALA A 304 -0.74 15.46 16.04
N HIS A 305 -0.94 16.39 16.93
CA HIS A 305 0.15 17.20 17.49
C HIS A 305 -0.03 17.46 18.98
N GLY A 306 1.04 17.82 19.66
CA GLY A 306 1.09 18.04 21.10
C GLY A 306 2.28 17.34 21.73
N ASP A 307 2.18 17.01 23.02
CA ASP A 307 3.10 16.08 23.66
C ASP A 307 2.84 14.64 23.17
N ALA A 308 3.71 13.73 23.54
CA ALA A 308 3.64 12.34 23.07
C ALA A 308 2.34 11.62 23.51
N GLU A 309 1.89 11.88 24.72
CA GLU A 309 0.66 11.31 25.27
C GLU A 309 -0.58 11.79 24.50
N THR A 310 -0.63 13.07 24.17
CA THR A 310 -1.71 13.68 23.36
C THR A 310 -1.73 13.05 21.96
N VAL A 311 -0.57 12.92 21.33
CA VAL A 311 -0.44 12.28 20.00
C VAL A 311 -0.92 10.83 20.05
N VAL A 312 -0.49 10.03 21.03
CA VAL A 312 -0.93 8.64 21.19
C VAL A 312 -2.43 8.54 21.42
N ALA A 313 -3.01 9.42 22.25
CA ALA A 313 -4.46 9.44 22.48
C ALA A 313 -5.22 9.66 21.16
N LYS A 314 -4.76 10.59 20.30
CA LYS A 314 -5.35 10.85 18.99
C LYS A 314 -5.23 9.67 18.03
N LEU A 315 -4.10 8.98 18.03
CA LEU A 315 -3.90 7.77 17.21
C LEU A 315 -4.83 6.61 17.64
N ARG A 316 -5.08 6.46 18.95
CA ARG A 316 -6.00 5.46 19.48
C ARG A 316 -7.44 5.66 19.03
N GLU A 317 -7.88 6.89 18.78
CA GLU A 317 -9.21 7.16 18.22
C GLU A 317 -9.46 6.42 16.88
N HIS A 318 -8.44 6.21 16.06
CA HIS A 318 -8.57 5.40 14.84
C HIS A 318 -8.82 3.92 15.14
N LEU A 319 -8.17 3.37 16.17
CA LEU A 319 -8.40 1.99 16.60
C LEU A 319 -9.81 1.82 17.15
N ASP A 320 -10.26 2.76 17.99
CA ASP A 320 -11.61 2.79 18.55
C ASP A 320 -12.67 2.93 17.44
N ALA A 321 -12.32 3.62 16.33
CA ALA A 321 -13.15 3.73 15.13
C ALA A 321 -13.09 2.49 14.22
N GLY A 322 -12.35 1.45 14.60
CA GLY A 322 -12.30 0.16 13.92
C GLY A 322 -11.14 -0.02 12.94
N ALA A 323 -10.06 0.77 13.04
CA ALA A 323 -8.82 0.46 12.34
C ALA A 323 -8.16 -0.81 12.92
N ASP A 324 -7.56 -1.63 12.06
CA ASP A 324 -6.78 -2.80 12.46
C ASP A 324 -5.33 -2.43 12.83
N GLN A 325 -4.78 -1.45 12.13
CA GLN A 325 -3.47 -0.86 12.38
C GLN A 325 -3.54 0.64 12.08
N VAL A 326 -2.77 1.44 12.77
CA VAL A 326 -2.48 2.83 12.39
C VAL A 326 -1.06 2.94 11.86
N ALA A 327 -0.91 3.40 10.62
CA ALA A 327 0.38 3.67 10.00
C ALA A 327 0.81 5.10 10.35
N ILE A 328 1.68 5.23 11.35
CA ILE A 328 2.09 6.50 11.94
C ILE A 328 3.12 7.19 11.06
N GLN A 329 2.79 8.36 10.53
CA GLN A 329 3.71 9.16 9.71
C GLN A 329 4.28 10.35 10.48
N PRO A 330 5.53 10.27 10.97
CA PRO A 330 6.17 11.44 11.55
C PRO A 330 6.49 12.47 10.45
N LEU A 331 6.12 13.72 10.69
CA LEU A 331 6.56 14.82 9.84
C LEU A 331 7.96 15.24 10.30
N GLY A 332 8.97 14.92 9.50
CA GLY A 332 10.36 15.27 9.76
C GLY A 332 10.62 16.77 9.60
N ASP A 333 11.81 17.20 9.98
CA ASP A 333 12.34 18.55 9.79
C ASP A 333 13.81 18.48 9.33
N GLU A 334 14.50 19.65 9.26
CA GLU A 334 15.89 19.70 8.82
C GLU A 334 16.84 18.91 9.74
N SER A 335 16.54 18.83 11.03
CA SER A 335 17.35 18.13 12.03
C SER A 335 17.11 16.63 12.06
N ASP A 336 15.90 16.20 11.72
CA ASP A 336 15.48 14.79 11.61
C ASP A 336 14.58 14.59 10.36
N PRO A 337 15.17 14.52 9.17
CA PRO A 337 14.40 14.41 7.93
C PRO A 337 13.54 13.14 7.84
N THR A 338 13.84 12.13 8.61
CA THR A 338 13.09 10.86 8.65
C THR A 338 11.99 10.84 9.70
N GLY A 339 12.03 11.75 10.67
CA GLY A 339 11.12 11.78 11.81
C GLY A 339 11.33 10.63 12.80
N ILE A 340 12.45 9.88 12.70
CA ILE A 340 12.70 8.69 13.51
C ILE A 340 12.73 9.00 15.01
N THR A 341 13.18 10.20 15.39
CA THR A 341 13.20 10.64 16.79
C THR A 341 11.79 10.66 17.38
N GLN A 342 10.79 11.15 16.63
CA GLN A 342 9.40 11.17 17.06
C GLN A 342 8.86 9.72 17.24
N LEU A 343 9.19 8.80 16.34
CA LEU A 343 8.80 7.40 16.47
C LEU A 343 9.42 6.74 17.71
N HIS A 344 10.68 7.05 18.04
CA HIS A 344 11.33 6.56 19.26
C HIS A 344 10.67 7.10 20.54
N VAL A 345 10.22 8.36 20.52
CA VAL A 345 9.52 8.97 21.67
C VAL A 345 8.15 8.32 21.88
N LEU A 346 7.43 7.97 20.80
CA LEU A 346 6.12 7.33 20.90
C LEU A 346 6.18 5.84 21.28
N ALA A 347 7.20 5.12 20.82
CA ALA A 347 7.26 3.67 20.96
C ALA A 347 6.97 3.14 22.38
N PRO A 348 7.51 3.70 23.48
CA PRO A 348 7.20 3.23 24.83
C PRO A 348 5.74 3.45 25.28
N LEU A 349 4.99 4.33 24.62
CA LEU A 349 3.62 4.69 24.96
C LEU A 349 2.58 3.89 24.16
N LEU A 350 3.02 3.16 23.14
CA LEU A 350 2.16 2.41 22.23
C LEU A 350 1.86 0.99 22.75
N HIS A 351 2.67 0.46 23.67
CA HIS A 351 2.65 -0.91 24.18
C HIS A 351 2.16 -1.02 25.62
#